data_298cfe84f7a0f63fb6f8a90371ace732
#
_entry.id   298cfe84f7a0f63fb6f8a90371ace732
#
_cell.length_a   1.000
_cell.length_b   1.000
_cell.length_c   1.000
_cell.angle_alpha   90.00
_cell.angle_beta   90.00
_cell.angle_gamma   90.00
#
_symmetry.space_group_name_H-M   'P 1'
#
loop_
_entity.id
_entity.type
_entity.pdbx_description
1 polymer ?
#
loop_
_entity_poly.entity_id
_entity_poly.type
_entity_poly.pdbx_seq_one_letter_code
_entity_poly.pdbx_strand_id
1 'polypeptide(L)'
;MGAIRIGRRAMLLGGALALPACGAAAAPKPRMFERLGWAGGAPGGDGGQVIRVTTLAGDGPGSFREAVRAKGRRTVVFDVAGVIDLGRQSVKVTEPFLTIAGETAPSPGVTLIRGGLALETHDVIVRHLRVRAGRDGAASRSGWEVDGITCWKAHDVIVDHCSISWATDENLSASGPRFTGGEDPKGWREGTSHRITFSNNIVAEGLSNASHVKGEHSKGSLIHDNATQVLIVGNLYAHNRERNQLFKGAVEAVSVNNLVYDPGARAMHYALNASEWVGHDWRTGRLALVGNVVKGGASTDPRLPFLIVEGQGDLDLYARDNLATYADGREMPATRVLPTEPLPKIRLLDKPPIWPEGLKAIEARRVEARVLANAGARPWDRDAVDRRIVQDVHRGTGRVIDDENEVGGYPR
;
A
#
# COMPACT_ATOMS: atom_id res chain seq x y z
N MET A 1 91.32 -20.61 16.34
CA MET A 1 91.31 -19.30 16.93
C MET A 1 89.90 -18.81 16.81
N GLY A 2 89.22 -18.88 17.80
CA GLY A 2 88.98 -18.01 18.98
C GLY A 2 87.65 -17.30 18.74
N ALA A 3 86.79 -17.52 19.43
CA ALA A 3 86.18 -17.26 20.72
C ALA A 3 84.87 -16.46 20.64
N ILE A 4 83.95 -16.87 21.40
CA ILE A 4 83.16 -16.33 22.52
C ILE A 4 81.76 -15.77 22.14
N ARG A 5 80.72 -16.47 22.58
CA ARG A 5 79.59 -16.21 23.50
C ARG A 5 78.98 -14.78 23.44
N ILE A 6 77.64 -14.73 23.43
CA ILE A 6 76.78 -14.61 24.63
C ILE A 6 75.31 -14.70 24.21
N GLY A 7 74.52 -15.49 24.94
CA GLY A 7 73.07 -15.60 24.77
C GLY A 7 72.31 -14.43 25.43
N ARG A 8 71.16 -14.12 24.86
CA ARG A 8 70.05 -13.44 25.61
C ARG A 8 68.73 -14.11 25.28
N ARG A 9 68.13 -14.67 26.29
CA ARG A 9 66.70 -15.06 26.30
C ARG A 9 65.85 -13.82 26.05
N ALA A 10 64.98 -13.83 25.01
CA ALA A 10 63.91 -12.88 24.88
C ALA A 10 62.63 -13.58 25.36
N MET A 11 62.05 -13.05 26.45
CA MET A 11 60.70 -13.40 26.89
C MET A 11 59.69 -12.90 25.85
N LEU A 12 58.90 -13.81 25.32
CA LEU A 12 57.71 -13.52 24.54
C LEU A 12 56.59 -13.16 25.54
N LEU A 13 56.33 -11.88 25.71
CA LEU A 13 55.11 -11.37 26.32
C LEU A 13 53.97 -11.55 25.27
N GLY A 14 53.09 -12.53 25.53
CA GLY A 14 51.83 -12.69 24.80
C GLY A 14 50.86 -11.54 25.12
N GLY A 15 50.80 -10.56 24.24
CA GLY A 15 49.78 -9.55 24.27
C GLY A 15 48.47 -10.11 23.67
N ALA A 16 47.49 -10.38 24.51
CA ALA A 16 46.12 -10.67 24.05
C ALA A 16 45.54 -9.41 23.43
N LEU A 17 45.44 -9.38 22.10
CA LEU A 17 44.64 -8.38 21.36
C LEU A 17 43.15 -8.63 21.65
N ALA A 18 42.58 -7.85 22.57
CA ALA A 18 41.12 -7.77 22.70
C ALA A 18 40.55 -7.11 21.45
N LEU A 19 39.87 -7.87 20.62
CA LEU A 19 39.02 -7.34 19.55
C LEU A 19 37.91 -6.50 20.19
N PRO A 20 37.66 -5.26 19.71
CA PRO A 20 36.52 -4.50 20.19
C PRO A 20 35.25 -5.25 19.81
N ALA A 21 34.42 -5.56 20.79
CA ALA A 21 33.05 -6.05 20.58
C ALA A 21 32.34 -5.04 19.68
N CYS A 22 32.01 -5.45 18.48
CA CYS A 22 31.16 -4.68 17.57
C CYS A 22 29.79 -4.52 18.29
N GLY A 23 29.58 -3.40 18.97
CA GLY A 23 28.31 -3.07 19.57
C GLY A 23 27.26 -3.10 18.47
N ALA A 24 26.29 -4.00 18.59
CA ALA A 24 25.12 -4.00 17.73
C ALA A 24 24.51 -2.59 17.80
N ALA A 25 24.54 -1.86 16.69
CA ALA A 25 23.88 -0.58 16.60
C ALA A 25 22.42 -0.80 16.99
N ALA A 26 21.96 -0.08 18.00
CA ALA A 26 20.58 -0.13 18.44
C ALA A 26 19.69 0.13 17.21
N ALA A 27 18.72 -0.77 16.94
CA ALA A 27 17.79 -0.59 15.86
C ALA A 27 17.20 0.83 15.96
N PRO A 28 17.12 1.57 14.85
CA PRO A 28 16.57 2.92 14.87
C PRO A 28 15.17 2.87 15.47
N LYS A 29 14.92 3.73 16.47
CA LYS A 29 13.59 3.82 17.07
C LYS A 29 12.58 4.08 15.96
N PRO A 30 11.45 3.34 15.91
CA PRO A 30 10.42 3.58 14.92
C PRO A 30 10.06 5.06 14.92
N ARG A 31 10.03 5.68 13.73
CA ARG A 31 9.56 7.07 13.63
C ARG A 31 8.16 7.12 14.19
N MET A 32 7.88 8.17 14.94
CA MET A 32 6.55 8.39 15.49
C MET A 32 5.53 8.38 14.35
N PHE A 33 4.47 7.60 14.50
CA PHE A 33 3.37 7.53 13.57
C PHE A 33 2.82 8.93 13.27
N GLU A 34 2.82 9.33 12.02
CA GLU A 34 2.28 10.61 11.58
C GLU A 34 0.81 10.43 11.18
N ARG A 35 -0.09 11.06 11.90
CA ARG A 35 -1.51 11.11 11.55
C ARG A 35 -1.73 12.18 10.48
N LEU A 36 -1.70 11.77 9.22
CA LEU A 36 -1.82 12.65 8.07
C LEU A 36 -3.23 12.63 7.47
N GLY A 37 -3.55 13.68 6.74
CA GLY A 37 -4.78 13.75 5.96
C GLY A 37 -6.03 14.02 6.79
N TRP A 38 -7.18 13.87 6.15
CA TRP A 38 -8.49 14.09 6.79
C TRP A 38 -8.83 13.03 7.85
N ALA A 39 -8.25 11.84 7.73
CA ALA A 39 -8.33 10.80 8.75
C ALA A 39 -7.39 11.04 9.94
N GLY A 40 -6.58 12.10 9.93
CA GLY A 40 -5.59 12.36 10.98
C GLY A 40 -6.17 12.50 12.39
N GLY A 41 -7.45 12.86 12.51
CA GLY A 41 -8.18 12.92 13.76
C GLY A 41 -8.74 11.58 14.27
N ALA A 42 -8.63 10.49 13.49
CA ALA A 42 -9.15 9.18 13.90
C ALA A 42 -8.51 8.70 15.20
N PRO A 43 -9.27 8.46 16.25
CA PRO A 43 -8.72 8.02 17.53
C PRO A 43 -8.25 6.55 17.49
N GLY A 44 -8.79 5.74 16.59
CA GLY A 44 -8.56 4.31 16.61
C GLY A 44 -8.91 3.71 17.97
N GLY A 45 -8.01 2.87 18.48
CA GLY A 45 -8.14 2.22 19.79
C GLY A 45 -7.60 3.03 20.98
N ASP A 46 -7.22 4.29 20.80
CA ASP A 46 -6.55 5.09 21.84
C ASP A 46 -7.43 5.17 23.11
N GLY A 47 -6.84 4.86 24.28
CA GLY A 47 -7.51 4.85 25.57
C GLY A 47 -8.46 3.68 25.80
N GLY A 48 -8.53 2.72 24.86
CA GLY A 48 -9.35 1.51 24.98
C GLY A 48 -8.61 0.31 25.57
N GLN A 49 -9.25 -0.84 25.49
CA GLN A 49 -8.68 -2.12 25.93
C GLN A 49 -7.49 -2.51 25.04
N VAL A 50 -6.43 -3.05 25.64
CA VAL A 50 -5.33 -3.71 24.93
C VAL A 50 -5.64 -5.20 24.83
N ILE A 51 -5.80 -5.70 23.61
CA ILE A 51 -6.05 -7.12 23.33
C ILE A 51 -4.81 -7.73 22.71
N ARG A 52 -4.33 -8.84 23.28
CA ARG A 52 -3.10 -9.51 22.86
C ARG A 52 -3.39 -10.69 21.96
N VAL A 53 -2.76 -10.72 20.80
CA VAL A 53 -2.71 -11.90 19.94
C VAL A 53 -1.58 -12.78 20.45
N THR A 54 -1.93 -13.96 20.97
CA THR A 54 -1.01 -14.87 21.63
C THR A 54 -0.77 -16.17 20.87
N THR A 55 -1.47 -16.35 19.72
CA THR A 55 -1.32 -17.52 18.86
C THR A 55 -1.33 -17.12 17.39
N LEU A 56 -0.67 -17.92 16.54
CA LEU A 56 -0.72 -17.81 15.08
C LEU A 56 -1.89 -18.57 14.45
N ALA A 57 -2.77 -19.18 15.24
CA ALA A 57 -3.96 -19.84 14.74
C ALA A 57 -4.86 -18.86 13.98
N GLY A 58 -5.46 -19.31 12.87
CA GLY A 58 -6.34 -18.50 12.02
C GLY A 58 -7.66 -18.10 12.69
N ASP A 59 -8.10 -18.81 13.74
CA ASP A 59 -9.30 -18.54 14.53
C ASP A 59 -9.17 -19.13 15.96
N GLY A 60 -10.13 -18.83 16.85
CA GLY A 60 -10.20 -19.34 18.21
C GLY A 60 -9.54 -18.44 19.24
N PRO A 61 -9.48 -18.89 20.52
CA PRO A 61 -8.98 -18.08 21.63
C PRO A 61 -7.55 -17.58 21.43
N GLY A 62 -7.35 -16.27 21.66
CA GLY A 62 -6.05 -15.60 21.51
C GLY A 62 -5.62 -15.33 20.06
N SER A 63 -6.47 -15.66 19.07
CA SER A 63 -6.17 -15.40 17.65
C SER A 63 -6.36 -13.93 17.25
N PHE A 64 -5.74 -13.55 16.11
CA PHE A 64 -5.96 -12.24 15.51
C PHE A 64 -7.43 -11.99 15.18
N ARG A 65 -8.13 -13.00 14.66
CA ARG A 65 -9.55 -12.89 14.26
C ARG A 65 -10.44 -12.63 15.47
N GLU A 66 -10.21 -13.29 16.60
CA GLU A 66 -10.94 -13.02 17.85
C GLU A 66 -10.66 -11.59 18.35
N ALA A 67 -9.39 -11.17 18.38
CA ALA A 67 -9.00 -9.84 18.83
C ALA A 67 -9.65 -8.72 18.02
N VAL A 68 -9.73 -8.88 16.70
CA VAL A 68 -10.36 -7.90 15.79
C VAL A 68 -11.88 -7.82 16.00
N ARG A 69 -12.54 -8.96 16.27
CA ARG A 69 -14.00 -9.06 16.48
C ARG A 69 -14.46 -8.53 17.85
N ALA A 70 -13.56 -8.29 18.78
CA ALA A 70 -13.90 -7.79 20.09
C ALA A 70 -14.62 -6.43 19.98
N LYS A 71 -15.58 -6.20 20.87
CA LYS A 71 -16.38 -4.97 20.88
C LYS A 71 -15.72 -3.86 21.68
N GLY A 72 -16.11 -2.63 21.32
CA GLY A 72 -15.65 -1.42 22.00
C GLY A 72 -14.26 -0.96 21.54
N ARG A 73 -13.81 0.14 22.12
CA ARG A 73 -12.52 0.77 21.81
C ARG A 73 -11.36 -0.15 22.21
N ARG A 74 -10.46 -0.47 21.27
CA ARG A 74 -9.41 -1.47 21.49
C ARG A 74 -8.17 -1.28 20.63
N THR A 75 -7.02 -1.63 21.21
CA THR A 75 -5.75 -1.76 20.48
C THR A 75 -5.33 -3.22 20.48
N VAL A 76 -5.22 -3.80 19.29
CA VAL A 76 -4.72 -5.16 19.08
C VAL A 76 -3.20 -5.11 18.97
N VAL A 77 -2.52 -5.82 19.85
CA VAL A 77 -1.06 -5.98 19.91
C VAL A 77 -0.68 -7.45 19.77
N PHE A 78 0.55 -7.73 19.39
CA PHE A 78 1.00 -9.09 19.09
C PHE A 78 2.13 -9.52 20.05
N ASP A 79 1.92 -10.61 20.76
CA ASP A 79 2.95 -11.28 21.55
C ASP A 79 3.67 -12.38 20.74
N VAL A 80 3.19 -12.65 19.52
CA VAL A 80 3.71 -13.66 18.60
C VAL A 80 4.15 -13.02 17.28
N ALA A 81 5.05 -13.69 16.56
CA ALA A 81 5.48 -13.33 15.22
C ALA A 81 5.43 -14.55 14.30
N GLY A 82 5.16 -14.34 13.04
CA GLY A 82 5.09 -15.40 12.04
C GLY A 82 3.88 -15.25 11.12
N VAL A 83 3.43 -16.37 10.60
CA VAL A 83 2.37 -16.45 9.60
C VAL A 83 1.05 -16.84 10.27
N ILE A 84 0.02 -16.04 10.03
CA ILE A 84 -1.38 -16.35 10.38
C ILE A 84 -2.09 -16.73 9.08
N ASP A 85 -2.49 -17.98 8.97
CA ASP A 85 -3.21 -18.50 7.82
C ASP A 85 -4.71 -18.29 7.99
N LEU A 86 -5.31 -17.47 7.10
CA LEU A 86 -6.72 -17.13 7.16
C LEU A 86 -7.65 -18.18 6.51
N GLY A 87 -7.08 -19.22 5.85
CA GLY A 87 -7.85 -20.34 5.31
C GLY A 87 -8.84 -19.94 4.21
N ARG A 88 -8.46 -18.99 3.34
CA ARG A 88 -9.33 -18.37 2.32
C ARG A 88 -10.53 -17.59 2.87
N GLN A 89 -10.41 -17.07 4.08
CA GLN A 89 -11.47 -16.27 4.70
C GLN A 89 -10.92 -14.93 5.16
N SER A 90 -11.25 -13.84 4.46
CA SER A 90 -10.88 -12.51 4.88
C SER A 90 -11.41 -12.17 6.28
N VAL A 91 -10.65 -11.37 7.02
CA VAL A 91 -11.07 -10.87 8.33
C VAL A 91 -11.88 -9.60 8.13
N LYS A 92 -13.13 -9.58 8.61
CA LYS A 92 -13.98 -8.39 8.59
C LYS A 92 -13.87 -7.63 9.90
N VAL A 93 -13.61 -6.32 9.78
CA VAL A 93 -13.61 -5.35 10.88
C VAL A 93 -14.92 -4.57 10.80
N THR A 94 -15.87 -4.91 11.65
CA THR A 94 -17.21 -4.27 11.70
C THR A 94 -17.40 -3.40 12.93
N GLU A 95 -16.55 -3.55 13.95
CA GLU A 95 -16.63 -2.78 15.19
C GLU A 95 -15.65 -1.59 15.13
N PRO A 96 -16.09 -0.36 15.38
CA PRO A 96 -15.26 0.84 15.28
C PRO A 96 -14.25 0.97 16.43
N PHE A 97 -13.45 2.05 16.36
CA PHE A 97 -12.46 2.42 17.37
C PHE A 97 -11.39 1.34 17.59
N LEU A 98 -10.75 0.91 16.50
CA LEU A 98 -9.73 -0.13 16.50
C LEU A 98 -8.37 0.42 16.06
N THR A 99 -7.31 0.06 16.79
CA THR A 99 -5.93 0.11 16.30
C THR A 99 -5.36 -1.30 16.20
N ILE A 100 -4.84 -1.68 15.02
CA ILE A 100 -4.02 -2.88 14.83
C ILE A 100 -2.57 -2.44 14.78
N ALA A 101 -1.81 -2.76 15.82
CA ALA A 101 -0.44 -2.30 16.04
C ALA A 101 0.56 -3.41 15.72
N GLY A 102 0.78 -3.69 14.43
CA GLY A 102 1.68 -4.75 13.95
C GLY A 102 3.15 -4.54 14.33
N GLU A 103 3.56 -3.30 14.64
CA GLU A 103 4.89 -2.98 15.14
C GLU A 103 5.22 -3.60 16.51
N THR A 104 4.20 -3.99 17.27
CA THR A 104 4.38 -4.61 18.59
C THR A 104 4.83 -6.07 18.51
N ALA A 105 4.61 -6.73 17.38
CA ALA A 105 5.04 -8.10 17.17
C ALA A 105 6.57 -8.24 17.32
N PRO A 106 7.06 -9.35 17.89
CA PRO A 106 8.48 -9.70 17.80
C PRO A 106 8.96 -9.78 16.34
N SER A 107 10.27 -9.78 16.11
CA SER A 107 10.82 -10.05 14.76
C SER A 107 10.43 -11.47 14.30
N PRO A 108 10.07 -11.65 13.03
CA PRO A 108 10.06 -10.72 11.90
C PRO A 108 8.73 -9.95 11.72
N GLY A 109 7.83 -9.96 12.70
CA GLY A 109 6.49 -9.37 12.60
C GLY A 109 5.42 -10.39 12.17
N VAL A 110 4.22 -9.91 11.85
CA VAL A 110 3.07 -10.77 11.49
C VAL A 110 2.72 -10.63 10.02
N THR A 111 2.46 -11.77 9.38
CA THR A 111 1.99 -11.87 8.00
C THR A 111 0.68 -12.66 7.94
N LEU A 112 -0.37 -12.05 7.40
CA LEU A 112 -1.62 -12.74 7.07
C LEU A 112 -1.49 -13.34 5.66
N ILE A 113 -1.90 -14.58 5.49
CA ILE A 113 -1.91 -15.26 4.19
C ILE A 113 -3.27 -15.86 3.87
N ARG A 114 -3.52 -16.12 2.58
CA ARG A 114 -4.73 -16.79 2.06
C ARG A 114 -6.03 -16.10 2.50
N GLY A 115 -6.04 -14.78 2.40
CA GLY A 115 -7.16 -13.91 2.74
C GLY A 115 -6.68 -12.49 2.95
N GLY A 116 -7.60 -11.58 3.20
CA GLY A 116 -7.35 -10.16 3.38
C GLY A 116 -8.03 -9.58 4.61
N LEU A 117 -8.05 -8.26 4.67
CA LEU A 117 -8.66 -7.49 5.75
C LEU A 117 -9.70 -6.53 5.16
N ALA A 118 -10.97 -6.72 5.49
CA ALA A 118 -12.07 -5.84 5.08
C ALA A 118 -12.47 -4.91 6.24
N LEU A 119 -12.24 -3.61 6.07
CA LEU A 119 -12.58 -2.57 7.03
C LEU A 119 -13.98 -2.01 6.65
N GLU A 120 -15.01 -2.45 7.38
CA GLU A 120 -16.42 -2.13 7.11
C GLU A 120 -17.01 -1.22 8.22
N THR A 121 -16.21 -0.31 8.76
CA THR A 121 -16.57 0.57 9.87
C THR A 121 -15.70 1.83 9.89
N HIS A 122 -15.67 2.57 11.00
CA HIS A 122 -14.96 3.84 11.12
C HIS A 122 -13.97 3.88 12.29
N ASP A 123 -13.12 4.92 12.31
CA ASP A 123 -12.12 5.12 13.35
C ASP A 123 -11.17 3.91 13.51
N VAL A 124 -10.60 3.48 12.38
CA VAL A 124 -9.70 2.32 12.32
C VAL A 124 -8.29 2.74 11.91
N ILE A 125 -7.29 2.26 12.64
CA ILE A 125 -5.87 2.45 12.31
C ILE A 125 -5.22 1.07 12.17
N VAL A 126 -4.63 0.79 11.00
CA VAL A 126 -3.87 -0.44 10.72
C VAL A 126 -2.43 -0.08 10.43
N ARG A 127 -1.50 -0.65 11.18
CA ARG A 127 -0.07 -0.34 11.04
C ARG A 127 0.79 -1.59 11.02
N HIS A 128 1.85 -1.55 10.21
CA HIS A 128 2.94 -2.51 10.19
C HIS A 128 2.53 -3.97 10.04
N LEU A 129 1.44 -4.20 9.30
CA LEU A 129 0.90 -5.53 9.01
C LEU A 129 1.29 -5.95 7.59
N ARG A 130 1.62 -7.22 7.38
CA ARG A 130 1.77 -7.82 6.05
C ARG A 130 0.53 -8.60 5.69
N VAL A 131 0.03 -8.41 4.47
CA VAL A 131 -1.08 -9.16 3.89
C VAL A 131 -0.63 -9.73 2.55
N ARG A 132 -0.59 -11.05 2.46
CA ARG A 132 -0.18 -11.81 1.29
C ARG A 132 -1.35 -12.70 0.87
N ALA A 133 -2.31 -12.11 0.14
CA ALA A 133 -3.58 -12.76 -0.15
C ALA A 133 -3.40 -14.07 -0.94
N GLY A 134 -2.76 -13.99 -2.12
CA GLY A 134 -2.39 -15.11 -2.98
C GLY A 134 -3.57 -15.82 -3.63
N ARG A 135 -3.28 -16.61 -4.67
CA ARG A 135 -4.28 -17.49 -5.31
C ARG A 135 -4.38 -18.87 -4.65
N ASP A 136 -3.38 -19.25 -3.81
CA ASP A 136 -3.36 -20.51 -3.07
C ASP A 136 -3.62 -21.74 -3.97
N GLY A 137 -2.99 -21.79 -5.15
CA GLY A 137 -3.19 -22.87 -6.11
C GLY A 137 -4.58 -22.93 -6.79
N ALA A 138 -5.46 -21.94 -6.56
CA ALA A 138 -6.73 -21.86 -7.26
C ALA A 138 -6.50 -21.75 -8.77
N ALA A 139 -7.29 -22.46 -9.57
CA ALA A 139 -7.17 -22.43 -11.02
C ALA A 139 -7.45 -21.02 -11.57
N SER A 140 -6.85 -20.69 -12.72
CA SER A 140 -7.15 -19.45 -13.41
C SER A 140 -8.64 -19.32 -13.67
N ARG A 141 -9.21 -18.14 -13.39
CA ARG A 141 -10.64 -17.80 -13.55
C ARG A 141 -11.59 -18.68 -12.74
N SER A 142 -11.13 -19.30 -11.66
CA SER A 142 -11.98 -20.18 -10.82
C SER A 142 -12.94 -19.43 -9.89
N GLY A 143 -12.85 -18.10 -9.79
CA GLY A 143 -13.72 -17.30 -8.94
C GLY A 143 -13.21 -17.12 -7.50
N TRP A 144 -11.98 -17.51 -7.19
CA TRP A 144 -11.35 -17.07 -5.95
C TRP A 144 -10.88 -15.64 -6.12
N GLU A 145 -11.65 -14.70 -5.58
CA GLU A 145 -11.41 -13.27 -5.65
C GLU A 145 -11.15 -12.74 -4.23
N VAL A 146 -9.98 -12.15 -4.02
CA VAL A 146 -9.57 -11.66 -2.71
C VAL A 146 -8.82 -10.35 -2.83
N ASP A 147 -9.29 -9.36 -2.03
CA ASP A 147 -8.57 -8.12 -1.77
C ASP A 147 -7.50 -8.33 -0.70
N GLY A 148 -6.47 -7.49 -0.73
CA GLY A 148 -5.51 -7.40 0.36
C GLY A 148 -6.09 -6.66 1.57
N ILE A 149 -6.17 -5.33 1.51
CA ILE A 149 -6.88 -4.50 2.50
C ILE A 149 -7.89 -3.63 1.76
N THR A 150 -9.16 -3.76 2.11
CA THR A 150 -10.23 -2.93 1.52
C THR A 150 -10.99 -2.16 2.59
N CYS A 151 -11.21 -0.86 2.34
CA CYS A 151 -12.14 -0.04 3.09
C CYS A 151 -13.48 -0.08 2.35
N TRP A 152 -14.54 -0.61 2.97
CA TRP A 152 -15.86 -0.69 2.39
C TRP A 152 -16.87 0.11 3.21
N LYS A 153 -17.41 1.20 2.65
CA LYS A 153 -18.26 2.17 3.38
C LYS A 153 -17.60 2.66 4.68
N ALA A 154 -16.28 2.76 4.68
CA ALA A 154 -15.51 3.09 5.86
C ALA A 154 -15.12 4.56 5.86
N HIS A 155 -14.93 5.13 7.06
CA HIS A 155 -14.44 6.50 7.18
C HIS A 155 -13.54 6.68 8.41
N ASP A 156 -12.72 7.72 8.38
CA ASP A 156 -11.72 7.96 9.42
C ASP A 156 -10.78 6.76 9.59
N VAL A 157 -10.23 6.28 8.45
CA VAL A 157 -9.36 5.11 8.41
C VAL A 157 -7.96 5.49 7.97
N ILE A 158 -6.97 4.94 8.68
CA ILE A 158 -5.55 5.05 8.31
C ILE A 158 -4.98 3.64 8.12
N VAL A 159 -4.39 3.39 6.95
CA VAL A 159 -3.54 2.22 6.68
C VAL A 159 -2.13 2.72 6.44
N ASP A 160 -1.24 2.48 7.39
CA ASP A 160 0.11 3.05 7.42
C ASP A 160 1.18 1.98 7.57
N HIS A 161 2.26 2.09 6.81
CA HIS A 161 3.37 1.13 6.86
C HIS A 161 2.93 -0.34 6.78
N CYS A 162 1.97 -0.66 5.92
CA CYS A 162 1.59 -2.05 5.64
C CYS A 162 2.25 -2.53 4.34
N SER A 163 2.43 -3.85 4.20
CA SER A 163 2.88 -4.48 2.96
C SER A 163 1.77 -5.38 2.45
N ILE A 164 1.21 -5.04 1.31
CA ILE A 164 0.05 -5.72 0.72
C ILE A 164 0.44 -6.25 -0.66
N SER A 165 0.29 -7.55 -0.88
CA SER A 165 0.68 -8.19 -2.15
C SER A 165 -0.19 -9.39 -2.46
N TRP A 166 -0.13 -9.77 -3.75
CA TRP A 166 -0.69 -11.01 -4.29
C TRP A 166 -2.21 -11.10 -4.20
N ALA A 167 -2.90 -9.96 -4.08
CA ALA A 167 -4.34 -9.96 -4.23
C ALA A 167 -4.74 -10.44 -5.65
N THR A 168 -5.84 -11.14 -5.75
CA THR A 168 -6.42 -11.55 -7.03
C THR A 168 -7.47 -10.55 -7.53
N ASP A 169 -7.88 -9.61 -6.68
CA ASP A 169 -8.57 -8.37 -7.03
C ASP A 169 -7.67 -7.18 -6.58
N GLU A 170 -8.12 -6.21 -5.79
CA GLU A 170 -7.30 -5.06 -5.39
C GLU A 170 -6.38 -5.37 -4.20
N ASN A 171 -5.12 -4.91 -4.27
CA ASN A 171 -4.25 -4.97 -3.10
C ASN A 171 -4.71 -4.02 -1.98
N LEU A 172 -5.09 -2.76 -2.31
CA LEU A 172 -5.48 -1.76 -1.31
C LEU A 172 -6.54 -0.82 -1.87
N SER A 173 -7.75 -0.77 -1.29
CA SER A 173 -8.84 0.02 -1.84
C SER A 173 -9.66 0.81 -0.83
N ALA A 174 -10.22 1.95 -1.30
CA ALA A 174 -11.26 2.70 -0.64
C ALA A 174 -12.53 2.64 -1.53
N SER A 175 -13.48 1.82 -1.13
CA SER A 175 -14.61 1.41 -1.94
C SER A 175 -15.94 1.51 -1.19
N GLY A 176 -17.02 1.23 -1.86
CA GLY A 176 -18.37 1.22 -1.30
C GLY A 176 -19.42 1.34 -2.38
N PRO A 177 -20.69 1.41 -1.99
CA PRO A 177 -21.77 1.66 -2.93
C PRO A 177 -21.62 3.01 -3.61
N ARG A 178 -22.00 3.10 -4.87
CA ARG A 178 -21.90 4.32 -5.67
C ARG A 178 -22.96 5.37 -5.32
N PHE A 179 -24.19 4.94 -5.05
CA PHE A 179 -25.36 5.80 -4.92
C PHE A 179 -26.23 5.50 -3.68
N THR A 180 -25.61 5.17 -2.55
CA THR A 180 -26.34 5.00 -1.29
C THR A 180 -26.09 6.16 -0.33
N GLY A 181 -26.95 6.33 0.66
CA GLY A 181 -26.86 7.40 1.66
C GLY A 181 -27.66 8.64 1.28
N GLY A 182 -28.56 8.56 0.29
CA GLY A 182 -29.42 9.64 -0.16
C GLY A 182 -29.52 9.71 -1.69
N GLU A 183 -30.29 10.68 -2.20
CA GLU A 183 -30.48 10.88 -3.65
C GLU A 183 -29.56 11.98 -4.21
N ASP A 184 -28.84 12.69 -3.37
CA ASP A 184 -27.95 13.78 -3.75
C ASP A 184 -26.45 13.37 -3.61
N PRO A 185 -25.53 14.12 -4.26
CA PRO A 185 -24.11 13.83 -4.19
C PRO A 185 -23.49 13.85 -2.79
N LYS A 186 -24.06 14.60 -1.84
CA LYS A 186 -23.60 14.63 -0.46
C LYS A 186 -23.89 13.29 0.21
N GLY A 187 -25.13 12.79 0.07
CA GLY A 187 -25.52 11.49 0.58
C GLY A 187 -24.70 10.34 -0.04
N TRP A 188 -24.41 10.39 -1.35
CA TRP A 188 -23.54 9.37 -2.00
C TRP A 188 -22.15 9.34 -1.39
N ARG A 189 -21.56 10.52 -1.11
CA ARG A 189 -20.22 10.65 -0.50
C ARG A 189 -20.20 10.19 0.96
N GLU A 190 -21.24 10.47 1.71
CA GLU A 190 -21.41 9.97 3.09
C GLU A 190 -21.71 8.46 3.12
N GLY A 191 -22.35 7.93 2.08
CA GLY A 191 -22.71 6.53 1.94
C GLY A 191 -21.59 5.60 1.45
N THR A 192 -20.46 6.15 1.03
CA THR A 192 -19.27 5.40 0.59
C THR A 192 -18.05 5.71 1.46
N SER A 193 -16.86 5.19 1.09
CA SER A 193 -15.65 5.46 1.88
C SER A 193 -15.19 6.90 1.75
N HIS A 194 -14.86 7.55 2.88
CA HIS A 194 -14.39 8.92 2.94
C HIS A 194 -13.47 9.18 4.14
N ARG A 195 -12.65 10.23 4.08
CA ARG A 195 -11.59 10.52 5.07
C ARG A 195 -10.71 9.29 5.32
N ILE A 196 -10.05 8.85 4.24
CA ILE A 196 -9.15 7.70 4.24
C ILE A 196 -7.72 8.17 4.01
N THR A 197 -6.76 7.59 4.71
CA THR A 197 -5.33 7.81 4.48
C THR A 197 -4.61 6.48 4.25
N PHE A 198 -3.95 6.37 3.10
CA PHE A 198 -3.00 5.30 2.77
C PHE A 198 -1.60 5.89 2.74
N SER A 199 -0.76 5.54 3.73
CA SER A 199 0.55 6.14 3.90
C SER A 199 1.67 5.12 4.05
N ASN A 200 2.79 5.35 3.37
CA ASN A 200 4.02 4.58 3.52
C ASN A 200 3.85 3.05 3.33
N ASN A 201 2.90 2.60 2.52
CA ASN A 201 2.68 1.18 2.28
C ASN A 201 3.53 0.67 1.10
N ILE A 202 3.79 -0.63 1.06
CA ILE A 202 4.13 -1.38 -0.15
C ILE A 202 2.83 -2.01 -0.67
N VAL A 203 2.47 -1.69 -1.91
CA VAL A 203 1.30 -2.20 -2.64
C VAL A 203 1.82 -2.84 -3.92
N ALA A 204 2.01 -4.16 -3.92
CA ALA A 204 2.82 -4.76 -4.97
C ALA A 204 2.29 -6.12 -5.45
N GLU A 205 2.65 -6.45 -6.69
CA GLU A 205 2.46 -7.79 -7.25
C GLU A 205 1.02 -8.30 -7.13
N GLY A 206 0.03 -7.45 -7.43
CA GLY A 206 -1.31 -7.96 -7.68
C GLY A 206 -1.24 -9.03 -8.77
N LEU A 207 -1.87 -10.20 -8.56
CA LEU A 207 -1.74 -11.33 -9.47
C LEU A 207 -2.55 -11.09 -10.76
N SER A 208 -1.93 -11.33 -11.93
CA SER A 208 -2.52 -10.98 -13.24
C SER A 208 -3.46 -12.06 -13.78
N ASN A 209 -2.95 -13.13 -14.38
CA ASN A 209 -3.76 -14.22 -14.90
C ASN A 209 -4.07 -15.26 -13.81
N ALA A 210 -4.58 -14.79 -12.68
CA ALA A 210 -4.86 -15.60 -11.52
C ALA A 210 -6.31 -16.13 -11.52
N SER A 211 -6.90 -16.26 -10.34
CA SER A 211 -8.20 -16.92 -10.12
C SER A 211 -9.41 -16.03 -10.36
N HIS A 212 -9.24 -14.71 -10.56
CA HIS A 212 -10.35 -13.78 -10.78
C HIS A 212 -11.12 -14.12 -12.09
N VAL A 213 -12.47 -14.14 -12.02
CA VAL A 213 -13.32 -14.57 -13.17
C VAL A 213 -13.14 -13.73 -14.42
N LYS A 214 -12.82 -12.44 -14.30
CA LYS A 214 -12.59 -11.54 -15.44
C LYS A 214 -11.28 -11.82 -16.18
N GLY A 215 -10.45 -12.72 -15.67
CA GLY A 215 -9.14 -13.05 -16.25
C GLY A 215 -8.06 -12.08 -15.82
N GLU A 216 -7.34 -11.50 -16.77
CA GLU A 216 -6.19 -10.64 -16.48
C GLU A 216 -6.57 -9.48 -15.55
N HIS A 217 -5.94 -9.42 -14.38
CA HIS A 217 -6.26 -8.49 -13.32
C HIS A 217 -4.98 -7.74 -12.86
N SER A 218 -4.35 -8.07 -11.74
CA SER A 218 -3.18 -7.38 -11.17
C SER A 218 -3.46 -5.91 -10.83
N LYS A 219 -4.16 -5.69 -9.72
CA LYS A 219 -4.66 -4.36 -9.33
C LYS A 219 -3.93 -3.84 -8.09
N GLY A 220 -3.45 -2.60 -8.17
CA GLY A 220 -2.88 -1.87 -7.03
C GLY A 220 -3.97 -1.33 -6.10
N SER A 221 -4.47 -0.12 -6.37
CA SER A 221 -5.48 0.56 -5.53
C SER A 221 -6.67 1.06 -6.33
N LEU A 222 -7.86 0.80 -5.81
CA LEU A 222 -9.11 1.39 -6.28
C LEU A 222 -9.58 2.46 -5.29
N ILE A 223 -9.80 3.67 -5.78
CA ILE A 223 -10.54 4.73 -5.09
C ILE A 223 -11.87 4.87 -5.84
N HIS A 224 -12.91 4.29 -5.25
CA HIS A 224 -14.19 4.09 -5.93
C HIS A 224 -14.97 5.39 -6.15
N ASP A 225 -16.00 5.32 -7.01
CA ASP A 225 -16.88 6.46 -7.31
C ASP A 225 -17.40 7.13 -6.02
N ASN A 226 -17.45 8.44 -6.04
CA ASN A 226 -17.88 9.30 -4.94
C ASN A 226 -17.02 9.25 -3.65
N ALA A 227 -15.97 8.42 -3.58
CA ALA A 227 -15.05 8.45 -2.46
C ALA A 227 -14.37 9.82 -2.35
N THR A 228 -14.32 10.41 -1.14
CA THR A 228 -13.83 11.77 -0.94
C THR A 228 -12.87 11.89 0.22
N GLN A 229 -12.05 12.95 0.19
CA GLN A 229 -11.06 13.19 1.23
C GLN A 229 -10.12 11.98 1.41
N VAL A 230 -9.67 11.42 0.28
CA VAL A 230 -8.71 10.32 0.27
C VAL A 230 -7.30 10.86 0.06
N LEU A 231 -6.40 10.55 0.99
CA LEU A 231 -4.97 10.87 0.91
C LEU A 231 -4.17 9.60 0.66
N ILE A 232 -3.34 9.62 -0.38
CA ILE A 232 -2.39 8.55 -0.72
C ILE A 232 -1.00 9.15 -0.74
N VAL A 233 -0.12 8.78 0.22
CA VAL A 233 1.15 9.47 0.43
C VAL A 233 2.30 8.54 0.79
N GLY A 234 3.42 8.68 0.11
CA GLY A 234 4.66 7.98 0.45
C GLY A 234 4.65 6.47 0.19
N ASN A 235 3.71 5.95 -0.60
CA ASN A 235 3.60 4.52 -0.87
C ASN A 235 4.52 4.09 -2.02
N LEU A 236 4.95 2.83 -1.98
CA LEU A 236 5.54 2.11 -3.09
C LEU A 236 4.48 1.25 -3.76
N TYR A 237 4.19 1.50 -5.03
CA TYR A 237 3.46 0.60 -5.92
C TYR A 237 4.46 -0.10 -6.83
N ALA A 238 4.47 -1.42 -6.88
CA ALA A 238 5.43 -2.15 -7.70
C ALA A 238 4.80 -3.38 -8.36
N HIS A 239 5.09 -3.58 -9.66
CA HIS A 239 4.67 -4.77 -10.41
C HIS A 239 3.16 -5.03 -10.38
N ASN A 240 2.34 -3.98 -10.36
CA ASN A 240 0.92 -4.12 -10.61
C ASN A 240 0.62 -3.72 -12.06
N ARG A 241 -0.15 -4.54 -12.77
CA ARG A 241 -0.48 -4.27 -14.17
C ARG A 241 -1.28 -2.98 -14.33
N GLU A 242 -2.23 -2.74 -13.40
CA GLU A 242 -3.12 -1.58 -13.42
C GLU A 242 -3.42 -1.06 -12.02
N ARG A 243 -4.16 0.04 -11.97
CA ARG A 243 -4.61 0.66 -10.72
C ARG A 243 -3.45 1.01 -9.76
N ASN A 244 -2.37 1.53 -10.31
CA ASN A 244 -1.27 2.11 -9.52
C ASN A 244 -1.52 3.59 -9.14
N GLN A 245 -2.64 3.95 -9.11
CA GLN A 245 -3.90 4.21 -8.42
C GLN A 245 -5.01 4.43 -9.47
N LEU A 246 -6.18 3.87 -9.30
CA LEU A 246 -7.38 4.18 -10.06
C LEU A 246 -8.30 5.08 -9.23
N PHE A 247 -8.61 6.23 -9.77
CA PHE A 247 -9.59 7.18 -9.24
C PHE A 247 -10.87 7.11 -10.09
N LYS A 248 -11.99 6.71 -9.49
CA LYS A 248 -13.27 6.58 -10.20
C LYS A 248 -14.05 7.89 -10.22
N GLY A 249 -15.24 7.87 -10.80
CA GLY A 249 -16.06 9.06 -11.02
C GLY A 249 -16.38 9.86 -9.76
N ALA A 250 -16.37 11.18 -9.86
CA ALA A 250 -16.68 12.12 -8.79
C ALA A 250 -15.78 12.01 -7.53
N VAL A 251 -14.67 11.28 -7.59
CA VAL A 251 -13.72 11.15 -6.51
C VAL A 251 -13.10 12.49 -6.12
N GLU A 252 -12.77 12.68 -4.84
CA GLU A 252 -11.92 13.78 -4.37
C GLU A 252 -10.73 13.21 -3.63
N ALA A 253 -9.54 13.26 -4.25
CA ALA A 253 -8.34 12.62 -3.72
C ALA A 253 -7.07 13.44 -3.93
N VAL A 254 -6.10 13.20 -3.04
CA VAL A 254 -4.76 13.77 -3.10
C VAL A 254 -3.75 12.64 -3.10
N SER A 255 -2.93 12.57 -4.15
CA SER A 255 -1.83 11.63 -4.27
C SER A 255 -0.50 12.38 -4.24
N VAL A 256 0.31 12.12 -3.22
CA VAL A 256 1.53 12.88 -2.94
C VAL A 256 2.72 11.98 -2.69
N ASN A 257 3.81 12.24 -3.40
CA ASN A 257 5.12 11.62 -3.13
C ASN A 257 5.09 10.08 -3.10
N ASN A 258 4.28 9.46 -3.96
CA ASN A 258 4.29 8.02 -4.15
C ASN A 258 5.31 7.64 -5.23
N LEU A 259 5.87 6.46 -5.11
CA LEU A 259 6.71 5.82 -6.11
C LEU A 259 5.93 4.67 -6.77
N VAL A 260 5.79 4.74 -8.09
CA VAL A 260 5.23 3.65 -8.91
C VAL A 260 6.35 3.07 -9.75
N TYR A 261 6.62 1.79 -9.62
CA TYR A 261 7.64 1.08 -10.36
C TYR A 261 7.03 -0.07 -11.16
N ASP A 262 7.47 -0.21 -12.41
CA ASP A 262 7.03 -1.24 -13.34
C ASP A 262 5.50 -1.38 -13.44
N PRO A 263 4.75 -0.26 -13.66
CA PRO A 263 3.33 -0.36 -13.95
C PRO A 263 3.15 -1.01 -15.32
N GLY A 264 2.25 -1.99 -15.44
CA GLY A 264 2.01 -2.66 -16.72
C GLY A 264 1.28 -1.73 -17.70
N ALA A 265 -0.05 -1.74 -17.68
CA ALA A 265 -0.91 -1.03 -18.63
C ALA A 265 -1.43 0.33 -18.12
N ARG A 266 -1.39 0.57 -16.82
CA ARG A 266 -1.90 1.81 -16.21
C ARG A 266 -1.01 2.22 -15.02
N ALA A 267 -0.44 3.43 -15.06
CA ALA A 267 0.16 4.08 -13.90
C ALA A 267 -0.94 4.79 -13.09
N MET A 268 -1.04 6.12 -13.15
CA MET A 268 -2.17 6.86 -12.61
C MET A 268 -3.37 6.77 -13.57
N HIS A 269 -4.56 6.62 -13.05
CA HIS A 269 -5.75 6.41 -13.88
C HIS A 269 -6.98 7.10 -13.26
N TYR A 270 -7.70 7.89 -14.07
CA TYR A 270 -9.02 8.42 -13.73
C TYR A 270 -10.07 7.85 -14.68
N ALA A 271 -11.20 7.39 -14.16
CA ALA A 271 -12.26 6.84 -14.99
C ALA A 271 -13.67 7.10 -14.41
N LEU A 272 -14.56 7.70 -15.22
CA LEU A 272 -16.00 7.69 -15.00
C LEU A 272 -16.66 7.05 -16.22
N ASN A 273 -17.22 5.85 -16.06
CA ASN A 273 -17.91 5.14 -17.13
C ASN A 273 -19.40 5.43 -17.06
N ALA A 274 -19.97 5.98 -18.12
CA ALA A 274 -21.41 6.33 -18.20
C ALA A 274 -22.33 5.15 -17.88
N SER A 275 -21.95 3.92 -18.28
CA SER A 275 -22.72 2.70 -17.99
C SER A 275 -22.85 2.38 -16.50
N GLU A 276 -21.92 2.87 -15.67
CA GLU A 276 -21.95 2.70 -14.21
C GLU A 276 -22.75 3.82 -13.51
N TRP A 277 -23.14 4.86 -14.25
CA TRP A 277 -23.86 6.05 -13.76
C TRP A 277 -25.26 6.21 -14.36
N VAL A 278 -25.84 5.13 -14.89
CA VAL A 278 -27.18 5.17 -15.48
C VAL A 278 -28.20 5.69 -14.48
N GLY A 279 -28.98 6.70 -14.87
CA GLY A 279 -29.99 7.34 -14.02
C GLY A 279 -29.45 8.40 -13.05
N HIS A 280 -28.16 8.69 -13.09
CA HIS A 280 -27.53 9.70 -12.24
C HIS A 280 -26.68 10.67 -13.06
N ASP A 281 -26.70 11.94 -12.70
CA ASP A 281 -25.85 12.96 -13.33
C ASP A 281 -24.38 12.71 -13.01
N TRP A 282 -23.54 12.78 -14.03
CA TRP A 282 -22.09 12.69 -13.87
C TRP A 282 -21.55 13.89 -13.09
N ARG A 283 -20.61 13.61 -12.19
CA ARG A 283 -19.97 14.63 -11.38
C ARG A 283 -18.48 14.71 -11.69
N THR A 284 -17.96 15.92 -11.70
CA THR A 284 -16.54 16.18 -11.93
C THR A 284 -15.70 15.59 -10.81
N GLY A 285 -14.69 14.79 -11.18
CA GLY A 285 -13.66 14.34 -10.24
C GLY A 285 -12.69 15.46 -9.88
N ARG A 286 -12.09 15.42 -8.71
CA ARG A 286 -11.14 16.43 -8.20
C ARG A 286 -9.87 15.77 -7.70
N LEU A 287 -8.77 15.96 -8.42
CA LEU A 287 -7.49 15.34 -8.10
C LEU A 287 -6.37 16.35 -7.90
N ALA A 288 -5.55 16.11 -6.89
CA ALA A 288 -4.23 16.72 -6.77
C ALA A 288 -3.15 15.63 -6.82
N LEU A 289 -2.30 15.67 -7.86
CA LEU A 289 -1.19 14.74 -8.08
C LEU A 289 0.12 15.52 -7.94
N VAL A 290 0.84 15.34 -6.82
CA VAL A 290 2.00 16.18 -6.50
C VAL A 290 3.21 15.34 -6.10
N GLY A 291 4.33 15.58 -6.78
CA GLY A 291 5.62 14.96 -6.43
C GLY A 291 5.63 13.44 -6.57
N ASN A 292 4.73 12.84 -7.36
CA ASN A 292 4.75 11.41 -7.60
C ASN A 292 5.82 11.04 -8.63
N VAL A 293 6.40 9.86 -8.49
CA VAL A 293 7.43 9.32 -9.40
C VAL A 293 6.93 8.03 -10.01
N VAL A 294 6.96 7.93 -11.35
CA VAL A 294 6.70 6.70 -12.10
C VAL A 294 7.97 6.29 -12.82
N LYS A 295 8.40 5.05 -12.60
CA LYS A 295 9.54 4.42 -13.27
C LYS A 295 9.06 3.18 -14.02
N GLY A 296 9.25 3.14 -15.33
CA GLY A 296 9.00 1.97 -16.14
C GLY A 296 9.93 0.81 -15.78
N GLY A 297 9.47 -0.40 -16.01
CA GLY A 297 10.20 -1.65 -15.84
C GLY A 297 9.87 -2.62 -16.97
N ALA A 298 10.13 -3.91 -16.73
CA ALA A 298 9.99 -4.97 -17.74
C ALA A 298 8.54 -5.16 -18.24
N SER A 299 7.54 -4.89 -17.40
CA SER A 299 6.12 -5.07 -17.74
C SER A 299 5.46 -3.81 -18.29
N THR A 300 6.16 -2.68 -18.31
CA THR A 300 5.57 -1.39 -18.65
C THR A 300 5.29 -1.24 -20.13
N ASP A 301 4.05 -0.90 -20.52
CA ASP A 301 3.71 -0.57 -21.91
C ASP A 301 4.62 0.59 -22.40
N PRO A 302 5.34 0.42 -23.54
CA PRO A 302 6.26 1.42 -24.06
C PRO A 302 5.60 2.73 -24.50
N ARG A 303 4.29 2.84 -24.45
CA ARG A 303 3.50 4.03 -24.75
C ARG A 303 2.72 4.54 -23.54
N LEU A 304 2.97 4.01 -22.35
CA LEU A 304 2.25 4.38 -21.13
C LEU A 304 2.48 5.86 -20.79
N PRO A 305 1.43 6.69 -20.57
CA PRO A 305 1.56 8.01 -19.99
C PRO A 305 1.57 7.95 -18.45
N PHE A 306 1.95 9.08 -17.83
CA PHE A 306 1.81 9.24 -16.38
C PHE A 306 0.35 9.08 -15.92
N LEU A 307 -0.59 9.80 -16.58
CA LEU A 307 -2.02 9.74 -16.27
C LEU A 307 -2.82 9.30 -17.50
N ILE A 308 -3.67 8.29 -17.33
CA ILE A 308 -4.73 7.95 -18.29
C ILE A 308 -6.05 8.48 -17.77
N VAL A 309 -6.83 9.12 -18.65
CA VAL A 309 -8.21 9.50 -18.40
C VAL A 309 -9.12 8.71 -19.32
N GLU A 310 -10.09 8.01 -18.75
CA GLU A 310 -10.99 7.08 -19.41
C GLU A 310 -12.46 7.37 -19.06
N GLY A 311 -13.37 7.07 -20.00
CA GLY A 311 -14.79 7.31 -19.81
C GLY A 311 -15.17 8.79 -20.01
N GLN A 312 -16.36 9.17 -19.57
CA GLN A 312 -17.01 10.41 -19.97
C GLN A 312 -16.96 11.53 -18.90
N GLY A 313 -16.50 11.23 -17.70
CA GLY A 313 -16.55 12.16 -16.56
C GLY A 313 -15.47 13.23 -16.59
N ASP A 314 -15.86 14.47 -16.40
CA ASP A 314 -14.95 15.62 -16.29
C ASP A 314 -14.00 15.51 -15.11
N LEU A 315 -12.82 16.15 -15.20
CA LEU A 315 -11.78 16.11 -14.20
C LEU A 315 -11.19 17.50 -13.93
N ASP A 316 -11.26 17.94 -12.68
CA ASP A 316 -10.47 19.04 -12.14
C ASP A 316 -9.13 18.50 -11.64
N LEU A 317 -8.04 18.88 -12.32
CA LEU A 317 -6.72 18.31 -12.05
C LEU A 317 -5.72 19.39 -11.65
N TYR A 318 -5.12 19.23 -10.48
CA TYR A 318 -3.89 19.91 -10.11
C TYR A 318 -2.73 18.91 -10.18
N ALA A 319 -1.78 19.13 -11.07
CA ALA A 319 -0.61 18.28 -11.24
C ALA A 319 0.66 19.11 -11.17
N ARG A 320 1.54 18.78 -10.22
CA ARG A 320 2.78 19.54 -10.01
C ARG A 320 3.94 18.65 -9.60
N ASP A 321 5.12 18.93 -10.17
CA ASP A 321 6.39 18.26 -9.79
C ASP A 321 6.29 16.72 -9.81
N ASN A 322 5.61 16.14 -10.82
CA ASN A 322 5.58 14.71 -11.03
C ASN A 322 6.65 14.31 -12.06
N LEU A 323 7.31 13.18 -11.84
CA LEU A 323 8.30 12.62 -12.75
C LEU A 323 7.82 11.26 -13.27
N ALA A 324 7.96 11.03 -14.57
CA ALA A 324 7.57 9.75 -15.17
C ALA A 324 8.54 9.40 -16.30
N THR A 325 9.20 8.24 -16.18
CA THR A 325 10.18 7.75 -17.16
C THR A 325 9.97 6.29 -17.49
N TYR A 326 10.23 5.92 -18.74
CA TYR A 326 10.35 4.53 -19.15
C TYR A 326 11.66 3.91 -18.63
N ALA A 327 11.80 2.60 -18.76
CA ALA A 327 13.00 1.88 -18.32
C ALA A 327 14.29 2.36 -19.01
N ASP A 328 14.19 2.91 -20.24
CA ASP A 328 15.29 3.46 -21.00
C ASP A 328 15.61 4.94 -20.67
N GLY A 329 14.90 5.52 -19.69
CA GLY A 329 15.10 6.91 -19.26
C GLY A 329 14.34 7.97 -20.05
N ARG A 330 13.65 7.61 -21.14
CA ARG A 330 12.77 8.57 -21.86
C ARG A 330 11.61 8.99 -20.97
N GLU A 331 11.23 10.25 -21.09
CA GLU A 331 10.05 10.78 -20.37
C GLU A 331 8.74 10.19 -20.91
N MET A 332 7.82 9.86 -20.02
CA MET A 332 6.46 9.46 -20.38
C MET A 332 5.60 10.70 -20.70
N PRO A 333 4.65 10.60 -21.64
CA PRO A 333 3.65 11.65 -21.83
C PRO A 333 2.90 11.94 -20.52
N ALA A 334 2.62 13.20 -20.23
CA ALA A 334 1.96 13.60 -18.98
C ALA A 334 0.55 13.00 -18.84
N THR A 335 -0.25 13.07 -19.93
CA THR A 335 -1.64 12.61 -19.91
C THR A 335 -2.06 12.05 -21.27
N ARG A 336 -2.90 11.03 -21.25
CA ARG A 336 -3.63 10.53 -22.42
C ARG A 336 -5.09 10.36 -22.06
N VAL A 337 -5.97 10.92 -22.89
CA VAL A 337 -7.41 10.65 -22.86
C VAL A 337 -7.70 9.50 -23.82
N LEU A 338 -8.36 8.45 -23.34
CA LEU A 338 -8.79 7.35 -24.21
C LEU A 338 -10.02 7.76 -25.01
N PRO A 339 -10.15 7.31 -26.27
CA PRO A 339 -11.30 7.61 -27.11
C PRO A 339 -12.61 7.22 -26.43
N THR A 340 -13.53 8.17 -26.33
CA THR A 340 -14.88 7.98 -25.77
C THR A 340 -15.80 9.11 -26.29
N GLU A 341 -17.12 8.94 -26.17
CA GLU A 341 -18.11 9.94 -26.57
C GLU A 341 -19.14 10.11 -25.44
N PRO A 342 -19.36 11.32 -24.94
CA PRO A 342 -18.55 12.53 -25.15
C PRO A 342 -17.16 12.43 -24.50
N LEU A 343 -16.19 13.17 -25.02
CA LEU A 343 -14.86 13.28 -24.38
C LEU A 343 -14.97 14.04 -23.06
N PRO A 344 -14.28 13.59 -22.00
CA PRO A 344 -14.21 14.30 -20.73
C PRO A 344 -13.43 15.61 -20.87
N LYS A 345 -13.87 16.65 -20.17
CA LYS A 345 -13.13 17.91 -20.05
C LYS A 345 -12.16 17.83 -18.89
N ILE A 346 -10.86 18.01 -19.17
CA ILE A 346 -9.82 18.09 -18.14
C ILE A 346 -9.52 19.57 -17.92
N ARG A 347 -9.88 20.07 -16.73
CA ARG A 347 -9.55 21.44 -16.31
C ARG A 347 -8.29 21.39 -15.45
N LEU A 348 -7.19 21.93 -15.99
CA LEU A 348 -5.96 22.11 -15.23
C LEU A 348 -6.10 23.31 -14.28
N LEU A 349 -5.74 23.10 -13.02
CA LEU A 349 -5.89 24.08 -11.96
C LEU A 349 -4.53 24.63 -11.51
N ASP A 350 -4.46 25.89 -11.12
CA ASP A 350 -3.28 26.53 -10.53
C ASP A 350 -3.11 26.25 -9.03
N LYS A 351 -4.18 25.77 -8.38
CA LYS A 351 -4.20 25.40 -6.96
C LYS A 351 -4.92 24.06 -6.80
N PRO A 352 -4.53 23.24 -5.80
CA PRO A 352 -5.20 21.98 -5.56
C PRO A 352 -6.69 22.20 -5.21
N PRO A 353 -7.62 21.43 -5.83
CA PRO A 353 -9.05 21.56 -5.56
C PRO A 353 -9.42 21.11 -4.14
N ILE A 354 -8.62 20.22 -3.58
CA ILE A 354 -8.64 19.80 -2.18
C ILE A 354 -7.20 19.59 -1.69
N TRP A 355 -6.94 19.87 -0.44
CA TRP A 355 -5.64 19.62 0.18
C TRP A 355 -5.80 19.52 1.68
N PRO A 356 -5.29 18.46 2.34
CA PRO A 356 -5.40 18.35 3.79
C PRO A 356 -4.46 19.35 4.48
N GLU A 357 -4.93 19.91 5.59
CA GLU A 357 -4.17 20.86 6.37
C GLU A 357 -2.83 20.25 6.84
N GLY A 358 -1.79 21.06 6.82
CA GLY A 358 -0.46 20.66 7.28
C GLY A 358 0.32 19.72 6.36
N LEU A 359 -0.28 19.15 5.31
CA LEU A 359 0.42 18.27 4.39
C LEU A 359 1.48 19.05 3.59
N LYS A 360 2.72 18.54 3.60
CA LYS A 360 3.85 19.10 2.87
C LYS A 360 4.39 18.07 1.89
N ALA A 361 4.37 18.41 0.60
CA ALA A 361 5.04 17.62 -0.42
C ALA A 361 6.57 17.85 -0.36
N ILE A 362 7.34 16.82 -0.66
CA ILE A 362 8.77 16.94 -0.95
C ILE A 362 8.98 16.95 -2.48
N GLU A 363 10.11 17.46 -2.93
CA GLU A 363 10.48 17.45 -4.35
C GLU A 363 10.51 16.00 -4.89
N ALA A 364 9.97 15.79 -6.11
CA ALA A 364 9.87 14.48 -6.73
C ALA A 364 11.21 13.73 -6.80
N ARG A 365 12.32 14.44 -7.08
CA ARG A 365 13.67 13.84 -7.12
C ARG A 365 14.12 13.18 -5.81
N ARG A 366 13.47 13.47 -4.68
CA ARG A 366 13.79 12.92 -3.36
C ARG A 366 12.86 11.75 -2.99
N VAL A 367 11.81 11.51 -3.77
CA VAL A 367 10.74 10.56 -3.43
C VAL A 367 11.22 9.13 -3.46
N GLU A 368 11.95 8.72 -4.50
CA GLU A 368 12.45 7.34 -4.60
C GLU A 368 13.23 6.93 -3.36
N ALA A 369 14.27 7.69 -3.00
CA ALA A 369 15.09 7.39 -1.84
C ALA A 369 14.27 7.36 -0.53
N ARG A 370 13.32 8.31 -0.37
CA ARG A 370 12.47 8.38 0.82
C ARG A 370 11.52 7.20 0.90
N VAL A 371 10.84 6.86 -0.20
CA VAL A 371 9.86 5.77 -0.24
C VAL A 371 10.56 4.43 -0.01
N LEU A 372 11.66 4.15 -0.71
CA LEU A 372 12.40 2.90 -0.55
C LEU A 372 12.98 2.71 0.87
N ALA A 373 13.31 3.80 1.55
CA ALA A 373 13.77 3.73 2.93
C ALA A 373 12.64 3.45 3.93
N ASN A 374 11.41 3.92 3.68
CA ASN A 374 10.36 3.97 4.70
C ASN A 374 9.13 3.11 4.41
N ALA A 375 8.81 2.79 3.15
CA ALA A 375 7.58 2.08 2.81
C ALA A 375 7.57 0.62 3.28
N GLY A 376 6.37 0.13 3.57
CA GLY A 376 6.08 -1.26 3.95
C GLY A 376 6.10 -1.55 5.44
N ALA A 377 5.65 -2.74 5.76
CA ALA A 377 5.61 -3.21 7.12
C ALA A 377 7.03 -3.33 7.69
N ARG A 378 7.26 -2.65 8.82
CA ARG A 378 8.53 -2.73 9.55
C ARG A 378 9.75 -2.44 8.64
N PRO A 379 9.94 -1.24 8.08
CA PRO A 379 11.04 -0.94 7.17
C PRO A 379 12.43 -1.17 7.78
N TRP A 380 12.52 -1.20 9.11
CA TRP A 380 13.72 -1.57 9.89
C TRP A 380 13.93 -3.09 10.01
N ASP A 381 12.93 -3.91 9.63
CA ASP A 381 12.91 -5.36 9.79
C ASP A 381 12.04 -6.02 8.69
N ARG A 382 12.37 -5.71 7.43
CA ARG A 382 11.66 -6.24 6.27
C ARG A 382 11.82 -7.75 6.14
N ASP A 383 10.75 -8.45 5.75
CA ASP A 383 10.83 -9.86 5.36
C ASP A 383 11.52 -10.03 3.99
N ALA A 384 11.66 -11.26 3.54
CA ALA A 384 12.31 -11.56 2.26
C ALA A 384 11.57 -10.98 1.06
N VAL A 385 10.22 -10.98 1.11
CA VAL A 385 9.37 -10.45 0.03
C VAL A 385 9.53 -8.94 -0.10
N ASP A 386 9.39 -8.20 1.01
CA ASP A 386 9.55 -6.74 1.00
C ASP A 386 10.96 -6.33 0.59
N ARG A 387 12.01 -7.06 1.06
CA ARG A 387 13.39 -6.81 0.64
C ARG A 387 13.57 -7.02 -0.86
N ARG A 388 13.00 -8.09 -1.42
CA ARG A 388 13.08 -8.36 -2.85
C ARG A 388 12.41 -7.25 -3.67
N ILE A 389 11.17 -6.86 -3.32
CA ILE A 389 10.44 -5.80 -4.02
C ILE A 389 11.24 -4.49 -4.01
N VAL A 390 11.80 -4.09 -2.86
CA VAL A 390 12.64 -2.90 -2.77
C VAL A 390 13.92 -3.04 -3.60
N GLN A 391 14.54 -4.22 -3.64
CA GLN A 391 15.72 -4.48 -4.47
C GLN A 391 15.39 -4.47 -5.96
N ASP A 392 14.22 -4.94 -6.38
CA ASP A 392 13.79 -4.88 -7.76
C ASP A 392 13.75 -3.44 -8.28
N VAL A 393 13.23 -2.50 -7.47
CA VAL A 393 13.24 -1.07 -7.82
C VAL A 393 14.68 -0.54 -7.97
N HIS A 394 15.57 -0.89 -7.05
CA HIS A 394 16.97 -0.44 -7.10
C HIS A 394 17.73 -1.00 -8.31
N ARG A 395 17.43 -2.24 -8.70
CA ARG A 395 18.15 -2.95 -9.78
C ARG A 395 17.48 -2.81 -11.14
N GLY A 396 16.27 -2.28 -11.21
CA GLY A 396 15.48 -2.26 -12.45
C GLY A 396 15.00 -3.66 -12.86
N THR A 397 14.70 -4.54 -11.91
CA THR A 397 14.31 -5.96 -12.12
C THR A 397 12.87 -6.22 -11.65
N GLY A 398 12.44 -7.47 -11.72
CA GLY A 398 11.08 -7.90 -11.39
C GLY A 398 10.11 -7.72 -12.56
N ARG A 399 8.87 -8.15 -12.37
CA ARG A 399 7.80 -8.07 -13.37
C ARG A 399 6.43 -8.27 -12.72
N VAL A 400 5.37 -7.98 -13.46
CA VAL A 400 4.00 -8.45 -13.16
C VAL A 400 3.99 -9.98 -13.19
N ILE A 401 3.33 -10.62 -12.22
CA ILE A 401 3.27 -12.08 -12.04
C ILE A 401 1.83 -12.58 -12.05
N ASP A 402 1.65 -13.87 -12.32
CA ASP A 402 0.36 -14.56 -12.34
C ASP A 402 0.14 -15.42 -11.08
N ASP A 403 1.23 -15.76 -10.39
CA ASP A 403 1.23 -16.69 -9.26
C ASP A 403 2.31 -16.28 -8.24
N GLU A 404 1.96 -16.27 -6.96
CA GLU A 404 2.91 -15.99 -5.88
C GLU A 404 4.11 -16.94 -5.84
N ASN A 405 3.95 -18.16 -6.38
CA ASN A 405 5.03 -19.14 -6.44
C ASN A 405 6.15 -18.76 -7.42
N GLU A 406 5.89 -17.87 -8.41
CA GLU A 406 6.91 -17.35 -9.31
C GLU A 406 8.00 -16.56 -8.57
N VAL A 407 7.70 -16.08 -7.38
CA VAL A 407 8.58 -15.26 -6.55
C VAL A 407 8.86 -15.86 -5.17
N GLY A 408 8.68 -17.18 -5.03
CA GLY A 408 9.02 -17.93 -3.84
C GLY A 408 7.84 -18.32 -2.94
N GLY A 409 6.63 -17.87 -3.24
CA GLY A 409 5.41 -18.26 -2.53
C GLY A 409 5.29 -17.69 -1.12
N TYR A 410 4.33 -18.23 -0.37
CA TYR A 410 4.07 -17.78 1.00
C TYR A 410 5.27 -17.96 1.92
N PRO A 411 5.55 -17.00 2.82
CA PRO A 411 6.55 -17.19 3.87
C PRO A 411 6.16 -18.39 4.75
N ARG A 412 7.18 -19.11 5.21
CA ARG A 412 7.01 -20.28 6.09
C ARG A 412 7.30 -19.91 7.53
#